data_cf244f5063f7d7d943df2b119f3c78f4
#
_entry.id   cf244f5063f7d7d943df2b119f3c78f4
#
_cell.length_a   1.000
_cell.length_b   1.000
_cell.length_c   1.000
_cell.angle_alpha   90.00
_cell.angle_beta   90.00
_cell.angle_gamma   90.00
#
_symmetry.space_group_name_H-M   'P 1'
#
loop_
_entity.id
_entity.type
_entity.pdbx_description
1 polymer ?
#
loop_
_entity_poly.entity_id
_entity_poly.type
_entity_poly.pdbx_seq_one_letter_code
_entity_poly.pdbx_strand_id
1 'polypeptide(L)'
;MLVLRALMLGPLHGHAIATHIERTSDDVLRVDHGSLYPALHRLKKRGWITASWERMPDKNREAKYYRLTAAGQRALNDEVATWRHFSSAIDLVIDANA
;
A
#
# COMPACT_ATOMS: atom_id res chain seq x y z
N MET A 1 -2.68 3.00 3.52
CA MET A 1 -2.19 4.00 2.54
C MET A 1 -1.14 3.44 1.59
N LEU A 2 -0.05 2.92 2.08
CA LEU A 2 1.06 2.46 1.21
C LEU A 2 0.72 1.26 0.34
N VAL A 3 -0.06 0.31 0.86
CA VAL A 3 -0.54 -0.84 0.07
C VAL A 3 -1.42 -0.36 -1.09
N LEU A 4 -2.35 0.55 -0.82
CA LEU A 4 -3.23 1.09 -1.86
C LEU A 4 -2.43 1.82 -2.93
N ARG A 5 -1.42 2.60 -2.51
CA ARG A 5 -0.55 3.31 -3.46
C ARG A 5 0.25 2.35 -4.34
N ALA A 6 0.77 1.28 -3.77
CA ALA A 6 1.49 0.27 -4.54
C ALA A 6 0.59 -0.35 -5.63
N LEU A 7 -0.68 -0.58 -5.32
CA LEU A 7 -1.63 -1.19 -6.24
C LEU A 7 -2.11 -0.26 -7.35
N MET A 8 -1.80 1.03 -7.30
CA MET A 8 -2.08 1.94 -8.42
C MET A 8 -1.30 1.57 -9.68
N LEU A 9 -0.18 0.88 -9.54
CA LEU A 9 0.65 0.45 -10.67
C LEU A 9 0.06 -0.75 -11.42
N GLY A 10 -0.91 -1.41 -10.81
CA GLY A 10 -1.54 -2.61 -11.35
C GLY A 10 -1.59 -3.73 -10.31
N PRO A 11 -2.07 -4.92 -10.72
CA PRO A 11 -2.18 -6.05 -9.80
C PRO A 11 -0.82 -6.51 -9.29
N LEU A 12 -0.73 -6.76 -7.99
CA LEU A 12 0.48 -7.28 -7.33
C LEU A 12 0.10 -8.35 -6.32
N HIS A 13 0.94 -9.37 -6.18
CA HIS A 13 0.82 -10.31 -5.05
C HIS A 13 1.49 -9.71 -3.79
N GLY A 14 1.26 -10.34 -2.62
CA GLY A 14 1.68 -9.77 -1.35
C GLY A 14 3.18 -9.46 -1.26
N HIS A 15 4.03 -10.40 -1.70
CA HIS A 15 5.48 -10.20 -1.68
C HIS A 15 5.89 -9.01 -2.58
N ALA A 16 5.28 -8.87 -3.75
CA ALA A 16 5.57 -7.77 -4.66
C ALA A 16 5.13 -6.42 -4.07
N ILE A 17 4.02 -6.38 -3.34
CA ILE A 17 3.59 -5.17 -2.63
C ILE A 17 4.66 -4.75 -1.61
N ALA A 18 5.13 -5.70 -0.79
CA ALA A 18 6.16 -5.44 0.22
C ALA A 18 7.46 -4.95 -0.43
N THR A 19 7.92 -5.63 -1.47
CA THR A 19 9.12 -5.27 -2.21
C THR A 19 9.01 -3.86 -2.80
N HIS A 20 7.86 -3.52 -3.37
CA HIS A 20 7.63 -2.20 -3.96
C HIS A 20 7.76 -1.10 -2.90
N ILE A 21 7.11 -1.27 -1.75
CA ILE A 21 7.18 -0.29 -0.65
C ILE A 21 8.61 -0.11 -0.16
N GLU A 22 9.33 -1.20 0.02
CA GLU A 22 10.73 -1.16 0.50
C GLU A 22 11.63 -0.46 -0.51
N ARG A 23 11.53 -0.81 -1.78
CA ARG A 23 12.36 -0.21 -2.84
C ARG A 23 12.07 1.27 -3.04
N THR A 24 10.82 1.65 -3.10
CA THR A 24 10.45 3.05 -3.36
C THR A 24 10.74 3.96 -2.18
N SER A 25 10.93 3.43 -0.99
CA SER A 25 11.35 4.18 0.19
C SER A 25 12.86 4.11 0.45
N ASP A 26 13.64 3.60 -0.50
CA ASP A 26 15.09 3.38 -0.35
C ASP A 26 15.41 2.59 0.91
N ASP A 27 14.61 1.55 1.19
CA ASP A 27 14.71 0.65 2.34
C ASP A 27 14.52 1.32 3.72
N VAL A 28 14.05 2.57 3.74
CA VAL A 28 13.71 3.24 5.00
C VAL A 28 12.51 2.58 5.65
N LEU A 29 11.50 2.21 4.82
CA LEU A 29 10.35 1.47 5.29
C LEU A 29 10.57 -0.01 5.02
N ARG A 30 10.41 -0.83 6.08
CA ARG A 30 10.48 -2.27 5.98
C ARG A 30 9.09 -2.84 6.22
N VAL A 31 8.72 -3.85 5.45
CA VAL A 31 7.39 -4.45 5.54
C VAL A 31 7.49 -5.81 6.24
N ASP A 32 6.84 -5.88 7.39
CA ASP A 32 6.70 -7.13 8.11
C ASP A 32 5.53 -7.92 7.53
N HIS A 33 5.80 -9.13 7.04
CA HIS A 33 4.78 -9.99 6.45
C HIS A 33 3.70 -10.40 7.45
N GLY A 34 4.05 -10.49 8.74
CA GLY A 34 3.07 -10.75 9.79
C GLY A 34 2.03 -9.65 9.94
N SER A 35 2.36 -8.42 9.58
CA SER A 35 1.45 -7.28 9.59
C SER A 35 0.79 -7.05 8.24
N LEU A 36 1.47 -7.40 7.14
CA LEU A 36 0.99 -7.15 5.78
C LEU A 36 -0.30 -7.90 5.48
N TYR A 37 -0.33 -9.21 5.72
CA TYR A 37 -1.51 -10.02 5.35
C TYR A 37 -2.77 -9.66 6.14
N PRO A 38 -2.71 -9.40 7.45
CA PRO A 38 -3.86 -8.86 8.17
C PRO A 38 -4.33 -7.52 7.62
N ALA A 39 -3.40 -6.64 7.20
CA ALA A 39 -3.74 -5.36 6.58
C ALA A 39 -4.47 -5.56 5.25
N LEU A 40 -3.98 -6.46 4.40
CA LEU A 40 -4.64 -6.81 3.13
C LEU A 40 -6.05 -7.35 3.38
N HIS A 41 -6.22 -8.18 4.39
CA HIS A 41 -7.52 -8.71 4.75
C HIS A 41 -8.50 -7.59 5.15
N ARG A 42 -8.06 -6.63 5.95
CA ARG A 42 -8.89 -5.48 6.36
C ARG A 42 -9.28 -4.62 5.17
N LEU A 43 -8.33 -4.35 4.25
CA LEU A 43 -8.61 -3.55 3.06
C LEU A 43 -9.61 -4.24 2.14
N LYS A 44 -9.48 -5.54 1.99
CA LYS A 44 -10.43 -6.35 1.22
C LYS A 44 -11.82 -6.30 1.83
N LYS A 45 -11.94 -6.41 3.15
CA LYS A 45 -13.20 -6.30 3.87
C LYS A 45 -13.89 -4.96 3.65
N ARG A 46 -13.12 -3.89 3.56
CA ARG A 46 -13.65 -2.54 3.27
C ARG A 46 -14.04 -2.35 1.82
N GLY A 47 -13.73 -3.29 0.95
CA GLY A 47 -14.01 -3.17 -0.47
C GLY A 47 -13.05 -2.25 -1.21
N TRP A 48 -11.90 -1.93 -0.63
CA TRP A 48 -10.89 -1.06 -1.24
C TRP A 48 -9.94 -1.82 -2.16
N ILE A 49 -9.84 -3.12 -1.97
CA ILE A 49 -9.10 -4.01 -2.86
C ILE A 49 -9.89 -5.28 -3.09
N THR A 50 -9.59 -5.95 -4.21
CA THR A 50 -10.05 -7.30 -4.49
C THR A 50 -8.86 -8.24 -4.53
N ALA A 51 -9.12 -9.54 -4.44
CA ALA A 51 -8.07 -10.54 -4.50
C ALA A 51 -8.53 -11.72 -5.35
N SER A 52 -7.60 -12.28 -6.12
CA SER A 52 -7.85 -13.47 -6.93
C SER A 52 -6.58 -14.30 -7.06
N TRP A 53 -6.75 -15.61 -7.15
CA TRP A 53 -5.64 -16.52 -7.42
C TRP A 53 -5.32 -16.49 -8.91
N GLU A 54 -4.06 -16.23 -9.24
CA GLU A 54 -3.60 -16.13 -10.62
C GLU A 54 -2.24 -16.80 -10.77
N ARG A 55 -1.95 -17.26 -11.97
CA ARG A 55 -0.67 -17.88 -12.27
C ARG A 55 0.44 -16.81 -12.32
N MET A 56 1.54 -17.08 -11.64
CA MET A 56 2.72 -16.22 -11.72
C MET A 56 3.40 -16.41 -13.07
N PRO A 57 3.70 -15.32 -13.82
CA PRO A 57 4.27 -15.42 -15.17
C PRO A 57 5.59 -16.21 -15.23
N ASP A 58 6.46 -16.01 -14.23
CA ASP A 58 7.81 -16.58 -14.23
C ASP A 58 7.95 -17.86 -13.42
N LYS A 59 6.88 -18.31 -12.80
CA LYS A 59 6.91 -19.48 -11.91
C LYS A 59 5.73 -20.38 -12.19
N ASN A 60 5.95 -21.69 -12.14
CA ASN A 60 4.89 -22.66 -12.39
C ASN A 60 4.01 -22.85 -11.13
N ARG A 61 3.50 -21.77 -10.60
CA ARG A 61 2.60 -21.78 -9.44
C ARG A 61 1.68 -20.58 -9.44
N GLU A 62 0.62 -20.65 -8.64
CA GLU A 62 -0.32 -19.56 -8.45
C GLU A 62 0.05 -18.72 -7.23
N ALA A 63 -0.33 -17.45 -7.28
CA ALA A 63 -0.26 -16.54 -6.17
C ALA A 63 -1.54 -15.74 -6.10
N LYS A 64 -1.83 -15.20 -4.92
CA LYS A 64 -2.97 -14.31 -4.72
C LYS A 64 -2.59 -12.90 -5.13
N TYR A 65 -3.26 -12.40 -6.17
CA TYR A 65 -3.06 -11.06 -6.68
C TYR A 65 -4.14 -10.12 -6.14
N TYR A 66 -3.72 -8.92 -5.81
CA TYR A 66 -4.59 -7.87 -5.25
C TYR A 66 -4.73 -6.76 -6.27
N ARG A 67 -5.93 -6.17 -6.33
CA ARG A 67 -6.24 -5.06 -7.24
C ARG A 67 -6.94 -3.95 -6.47
N LEU A 68 -6.60 -2.72 -6.82
CA LEU A 68 -7.24 -1.53 -6.27
C LEU A 68 -8.64 -1.39 -6.91
N THR A 69 -9.65 -1.13 -6.06
CA THR A 69 -11.00 -0.79 -6.53
C THR A 69 -11.17 0.71 -6.70
N ALA A 70 -12.25 1.16 -7.34
CA ALA A 70 -12.59 2.58 -7.41
C ALA A 70 -12.75 3.19 -6.01
N ALA A 71 -13.38 2.45 -5.09
CA ALA A 71 -13.50 2.88 -3.69
C ALA A 71 -12.14 2.99 -3.02
N GLY A 72 -11.23 2.05 -3.31
CA GLY A 72 -9.85 2.08 -2.80
C GLY A 72 -9.07 3.28 -3.34
N GLN A 73 -9.27 3.64 -4.61
CA GLN A 73 -8.65 4.83 -5.18
C GLN A 73 -9.09 6.10 -4.46
N ARG A 74 -10.39 6.23 -4.18
CA ARG A 74 -10.91 7.38 -3.44
C ARG A 74 -10.36 7.42 -2.02
N ALA A 75 -10.33 6.26 -1.34
CA ALA A 75 -9.77 6.15 0.00
C ALA A 75 -8.28 6.54 0.02
N LEU A 76 -7.52 6.11 -0.98
CA LEU A 76 -6.12 6.47 -1.11
C LEU A 76 -5.94 7.98 -1.25
N ASN A 77 -6.73 8.62 -2.12
CA ASN A 77 -6.65 10.06 -2.32
C ASN A 77 -6.90 10.83 -1.01
N ASP A 78 -7.89 10.41 -0.23
CA ASP A 78 -8.22 11.02 1.06
C ASP A 78 -7.10 10.79 2.09
N GLU A 79 -6.59 9.58 2.16
CA GLU A 79 -5.51 9.25 3.10
C GLU A 79 -4.22 10.01 2.78
N VAL A 80 -3.87 10.14 1.51
CA VAL A 80 -2.69 10.89 1.08
C VAL A 80 -2.83 12.36 1.43
N ALA A 81 -4.00 12.95 1.17
CA ALA A 81 -4.26 14.36 1.51
C ALA A 81 -4.15 14.59 3.01
N THR A 82 -4.73 13.71 3.83
CA THR A 82 -4.66 13.78 5.29
C THR A 82 -3.22 13.66 5.78
N TRP A 83 -2.47 12.72 5.24
CA TRP A 83 -1.05 12.52 5.60
C TRP A 83 -0.21 13.76 5.26
N ARG A 84 -0.37 14.31 4.07
CA ARG A 84 0.40 15.49 3.63
C ARG A 84 0.09 16.71 4.46
N HIS A 85 -1.17 16.90 4.82
CA HIS A 85 -1.57 17.98 5.72
C HIS A 85 -0.92 17.82 7.10
N PHE A 86 -0.98 16.62 7.66
CA PHE A 86 -0.41 16.30 8.96
C PHE A 86 1.13 16.45 8.96
N SER A 87 1.80 15.90 7.97
CA SER A 87 3.27 15.98 7.90
C SER A 87 3.75 17.41 7.69
N SER A 88 3.03 18.21 6.91
CA SER A 88 3.35 19.63 6.74
C SER A 88 3.21 20.40 8.04
N ALA A 89 2.18 20.11 8.84
CA ALA A 89 1.99 20.73 10.15
C ALA A 89 3.13 20.37 11.11
N ILE A 90 3.59 19.12 11.09
CA ILE A 90 4.74 18.70 11.88
C ILE A 90 6.00 19.47 11.47
N ASP A 91 6.23 19.61 10.17
CA ASP A 91 7.38 20.35 9.64
C ASP A 91 7.35 21.82 10.12
N LEU A 92 6.18 22.44 10.14
CA LEU A 92 6.03 23.80 10.66
C LEU A 92 6.49 23.91 12.12
N VAL A 93 6.15 22.93 12.93
CA VAL A 93 6.55 22.90 14.34
C VAL A 93 8.06 22.68 14.48
N ILE A 94 8.61 21.72 13.72
CA ILE A 94 10.04 21.39 13.74
C ILE A 94 10.88 22.59 13.30
N ASP A 95 10.43 23.30 12.27
CA ASP A 95 11.18 24.39 11.65
C ASP A 95 10.91 25.75 12.30
N ALA A 96 10.05 25.80 13.30
CA ALA A 96 9.71 27.06 13.97
C ALA A 96 10.92 27.68 14.68
N ASN A 97 11.10 28.97 14.50
CA ASN A 97 12.08 29.74 15.30
C ASN A 97 11.46 30.04 16.66
N ALA A 98 11.96 29.34 17.65
CA ALA A 98 11.46 29.53 19.02
C ALA A 98 11.96 30.84 19.64
#